data_4a83788e9851efd4d97664d68f48562b
#
_entry.id   4a83788e9851efd4d97664d68f48562b
#
_cell.length_a   1.000
_cell.length_b   1.000
_cell.length_c   1.000
_cell.angle_alpha   90.00
_cell.angle_beta   90.00
_cell.angle_gamma   90.00
#
_symmetry.space_group_name_H-M   'P 1'
#
loop_
_entity.id
_entity.type
_entity.pdbx_description
1 polymer ?
#
loop_
_entity_poly.entity_id
_entity_poly.type
_entity_poly.pdbx_seq_one_letter_code
_entity_poly.pdbx_strand_id
1 'polypeptide(L)'
;MIKFTKNSQKFAAGILVLALSGFAFAQEEGEVLAQYGAVTIKYLDGKQTAVFDSESKETVEIPEDIEVDSVYYDRDYSGQWGKPGTLILPFDLPEGYLSQFGQIYEMTGISISGQNTWEIDTKNMGSNGEFVANRPYFVRPNQKHMNFPRWEVKSFTMKKTVGVDTKLTFDNWEFRGMYSFKQWAEGDPDIGYAYGFAAKEKVVNDKTIQEGQFIRVAAGASVRPFRAYLMYSKSNALTKSGNANIASLGVEDMPQTIQVNFHDDEETTSVYMWNTLTGEFKPASGWYDMKGRKLNKKPTISGNYFYNGKKVTIK
;
A
#
# COMPACT_ATOMS: atom_id res chain seq x y z
N MET A 1 -27.84 -40.56 -32.42
CA MET A 1 -26.87 -40.37 -31.35
C MET A 1 -25.86 -39.32 -31.83
N ILE A 2 -26.12 -38.02 -31.60
CA ILE A 2 -25.32 -36.92 -32.14
C ILE A 2 -24.46 -36.40 -30.98
N LYS A 3 -23.12 -36.53 -31.11
CA LYS A 3 -22.16 -36.01 -30.16
C LYS A 3 -21.96 -34.51 -30.41
N PHE A 4 -22.31 -33.68 -29.42
CA PHE A 4 -21.91 -32.26 -29.38
C PHE A 4 -20.50 -32.14 -28.87
N THR A 5 -19.59 -31.70 -29.71
CA THR A 5 -18.25 -31.27 -29.35
C THR A 5 -18.32 -29.85 -28.83
N LYS A 6 -17.84 -29.65 -27.59
CA LYS A 6 -17.74 -28.36 -26.91
C LYS A 6 -16.55 -27.59 -27.51
N ASN A 7 -16.81 -26.64 -28.37
CA ASN A 7 -15.79 -25.69 -28.83
C ASN A 7 -15.57 -24.65 -27.74
N SER A 8 -14.42 -24.70 -27.09
CA SER A 8 -13.90 -23.62 -26.27
C SER A 8 -13.41 -22.49 -27.16
N GLN A 9 -14.20 -21.45 -27.32
CA GLN A 9 -13.73 -20.23 -27.94
C GLN A 9 -12.75 -19.53 -26.96
N LYS A 10 -11.47 -19.57 -27.31
CA LYS A 10 -10.46 -18.67 -26.74
C LYS A 10 -10.75 -17.29 -27.31
N PHE A 11 -11.26 -16.39 -26.48
CA PHE A 11 -11.28 -14.98 -26.79
C PHE A 11 -9.83 -14.51 -26.81
N ALA A 12 -9.29 -14.30 -27.98
CA ALA A 12 -8.08 -13.52 -28.16
C ALA A 12 -8.43 -12.07 -27.83
N ALA A 13 -7.75 -11.47 -26.85
CA ALA A 13 -7.81 -10.05 -26.58
C ALA A 13 -7.31 -9.31 -27.83
N GLY A 14 -8.23 -8.92 -28.67
CA GLY A 14 -7.94 -8.08 -29.83
C GLY A 14 -7.79 -6.66 -29.35
N ILE A 15 -6.57 -6.12 -29.42
CA ILE A 15 -6.29 -4.71 -29.27
C ILE A 15 -6.96 -4.01 -30.46
N LEU A 16 -8.10 -3.37 -30.20
CA LEU A 16 -8.71 -2.45 -31.16
C LEU A 16 -8.04 -1.08 -31.01
N VAL A 17 -6.92 -0.91 -31.69
CA VAL A 17 -6.33 0.42 -31.89
C VAL A 17 -7.14 1.11 -32.97
N LEU A 18 -8.10 1.91 -32.57
CA LEU A 18 -8.78 2.87 -33.47
C LEU A 18 -7.82 4.00 -33.79
N ALA A 19 -7.17 3.93 -34.95
CA ALA A 19 -6.45 5.05 -35.52
C ALA A 19 -7.46 6.17 -35.81
N LEU A 20 -7.46 7.23 -35.02
CA LEU A 20 -8.30 8.42 -35.15
C LEU A 20 -7.89 9.23 -36.39
N SER A 21 -8.55 8.99 -37.50
CA SER A 21 -8.67 9.99 -38.56
C SER A 21 -9.84 10.91 -38.23
N GLY A 22 -9.53 12.09 -37.79
CA GLY A 22 -10.18 13.39 -37.91
C GLY A 22 -11.70 13.58 -37.91
N PHE A 23 -12.50 12.74 -37.23
CA PHE A 23 -13.91 13.04 -36.92
C PHE A 23 -14.09 13.01 -35.42
N ALA A 24 -14.35 14.17 -34.83
CA ALA A 24 -14.76 14.26 -33.43
C ALA A 24 -16.19 13.72 -33.29
N PHE A 25 -16.32 12.42 -33.06
CA PHE A 25 -17.56 11.89 -32.52
C PHE A 25 -17.67 12.35 -31.07
N ALA A 26 -18.82 12.86 -30.67
CA ALA A 26 -19.10 13.11 -29.27
C ALA A 26 -19.05 11.76 -28.56
N GLN A 27 -18.13 11.61 -27.61
CA GLN A 27 -18.07 10.40 -26.77
C GLN A 27 -19.27 10.41 -25.83
N GLU A 28 -19.90 9.22 -25.68
CA GLU A 28 -21.06 9.07 -24.78
C GLU A 28 -20.59 8.91 -23.34
N GLU A 29 -21.37 9.49 -22.42
CA GLU A 29 -21.10 9.35 -20.98
C GLU A 29 -21.14 7.88 -20.55
N GLY A 30 -20.09 7.43 -19.86
CA GLY A 30 -19.93 6.04 -19.43
C GLY A 30 -19.39 5.07 -20.49
N GLU A 31 -19.10 5.55 -21.73
CA GLU A 31 -18.47 4.75 -22.77
C GLU A 31 -17.14 4.14 -22.28
N VAL A 32 -16.96 2.83 -22.48
CA VAL A 32 -15.71 2.13 -22.19
C VAL A 32 -14.77 2.25 -23.36
N LEU A 33 -13.66 2.96 -23.16
CA LEU A 33 -12.65 3.21 -24.19
C LEU A 33 -11.60 2.09 -24.25
N ALA A 34 -11.23 1.54 -23.08
CA ALA A 34 -10.29 0.42 -22.95
C ALA A 34 -10.46 -0.30 -21.63
N GLN A 35 -10.01 -1.56 -21.58
CA GLN A 35 -9.97 -2.35 -20.35
C GLN A 35 -8.65 -3.12 -20.23
N TYR A 36 -8.03 -3.04 -19.06
CA TYR A 36 -6.76 -3.67 -18.70
C TYR A 36 -6.91 -4.45 -17.39
N GLY A 37 -7.74 -5.52 -17.45
CA GLY A 37 -8.11 -6.29 -16.26
C GLY A 37 -8.89 -5.44 -15.25
N ALA A 38 -8.31 -5.25 -14.05
CA ALA A 38 -8.93 -4.46 -12.98
C ALA A 38 -8.92 -2.94 -13.24
N VAL A 39 -8.48 -2.46 -14.40
CA VAL A 39 -8.51 -1.05 -14.81
C VAL A 39 -9.36 -0.89 -16.04
N THR A 40 -10.34 0.00 -15.98
CA THR A 40 -11.19 0.36 -17.14
C THR A 40 -11.03 1.85 -17.42
N ILE A 41 -10.72 2.21 -18.66
CA ILE A 41 -10.75 3.61 -19.11
C ILE A 41 -12.13 3.90 -19.65
N LYS A 42 -12.80 4.90 -19.09
CA LYS A 42 -14.15 5.33 -19.46
C LYS A 42 -14.18 6.83 -19.76
N TYR A 43 -15.18 7.22 -20.51
CA TYR A 43 -15.51 8.64 -20.67
C TYR A 43 -16.49 9.04 -19.57
N LEU A 44 -16.05 9.82 -18.60
CA LEU A 44 -16.83 10.27 -17.45
C LEU A 44 -16.68 11.78 -17.26
N ASP A 45 -17.79 12.50 -17.11
CA ASP A 45 -17.82 13.96 -16.92
C ASP A 45 -17.00 14.73 -17.99
N GLY A 46 -17.09 14.30 -19.24
CA GLY A 46 -16.36 14.90 -20.34
C GLY A 46 -14.85 14.60 -20.36
N LYS A 47 -14.39 13.55 -19.63
CA LYS A 47 -12.96 13.21 -19.45
C LYS A 47 -12.71 11.74 -19.64
N GLN A 48 -11.53 11.39 -20.17
CA GLN A 48 -11.02 10.04 -20.13
C GLN A 48 -10.55 9.71 -18.71
N THR A 49 -11.29 8.87 -18.02
CA THR A 49 -11.06 8.51 -16.63
C THR A 49 -10.66 7.06 -16.50
N ALA A 50 -9.52 6.80 -15.87
CA ALA A 50 -9.12 5.45 -15.48
C ALA A 50 -9.79 5.08 -14.15
N VAL A 51 -10.61 4.05 -14.17
CA VAL A 51 -11.30 3.50 -12.99
C VAL A 51 -10.63 2.21 -12.57
N PHE A 52 -10.16 2.17 -11.33
CA PHE A 52 -9.44 1.06 -10.72
C PHE A 52 -10.40 0.29 -9.80
N ASP A 53 -10.77 -0.93 -10.17
CA ASP A 53 -11.55 -1.83 -9.32
C ASP A 53 -10.64 -2.55 -8.31
N SER A 54 -10.61 -2.06 -7.08
CA SER A 54 -9.77 -2.61 -6.01
C SER A 54 -10.25 -3.96 -5.48
N GLU A 55 -11.46 -4.38 -5.83
CA GLU A 55 -12.04 -5.65 -5.41
C GLU A 55 -11.98 -6.71 -6.52
N SER A 56 -11.54 -6.34 -7.71
CA SER A 56 -11.31 -7.25 -8.82
C SER A 56 -10.24 -8.31 -8.49
N LYS A 57 -10.34 -9.44 -9.15
CA LYS A 57 -9.31 -10.48 -9.17
C LYS A 57 -8.56 -10.54 -10.51
N GLU A 58 -8.94 -9.67 -11.44
CA GLU A 58 -8.31 -9.62 -12.75
C GLU A 58 -6.93 -8.96 -12.67
N THR A 59 -5.99 -9.49 -13.43
CA THR A 59 -4.65 -8.93 -13.53
C THR A 59 -4.67 -7.61 -14.30
N VAL A 60 -3.96 -6.62 -13.80
CA VAL A 60 -3.77 -5.34 -14.49
C VAL A 60 -2.64 -5.48 -15.49
N GLU A 61 -2.96 -5.42 -16.79
CA GLU A 61 -2.01 -5.61 -17.87
C GLU A 61 -1.99 -4.38 -18.79
N ILE A 62 -1.43 -3.28 -18.32
CA ILE A 62 -1.19 -2.08 -19.11
C ILE A 62 0.08 -2.31 -19.93
N PRO A 63 0.00 -2.44 -21.27
CA PRO A 63 1.13 -2.84 -22.10
C PRO A 63 2.14 -1.72 -22.38
N GLU A 64 1.67 -0.47 -22.38
CA GLU A 64 2.44 0.74 -22.64
C GLU A 64 1.87 1.92 -21.84
N ASP A 65 2.62 3.02 -21.76
CA ASP A 65 2.18 4.23 -21.06
C ASP A 65 0.94 4.83 -21.74
N ILE A 66 -0.07 5.21 -20.94
CA ILE A 66 -1.35 5.73 -21.42
C ILE A 66 -1.69 7.04 -20.72
N GLU A 67 -2.00 8.09 -21.48
CA GLU A 67 -2.47 9.35 -20.95
C GLU A 67 -3.97 9.30 -20.63
N VAL A 68 -4.36 9.74 -19.44
CA VAL A 68 -5.76 9.89 -19.02
C VAL A 68 -5.96 11.25 -18.34
N ASP A 69 -7.17 11.79 -18.43
CA ASP A 69 -7.49 13.10 -17.83
C ASP A 69 -7.67 13.02 -16.30
N SER A 70 -8.18 11.89 -15.84
CA SER A 70 -8.42 11.66 -14.40
C SER A 70 -8.27 10.19 -14.03
N VAL A 71 -8.14 9.95 -12.75
CA VAL A 71 -8.07 8.61 -12.17
C VAL A 71 -9.05 8.52 -11.02
N TYR A 72 -9.77 7.42 -10.96
CA TYR A 72 -10.65 7.07 -9.84
C TYR A 72 -10.28 5.69 -9.30
N TYR A 73 -9.83 5.64 -8.05
CA TYR A 73 -9.50 4.39 -7.37
C TYR A 73 -10.68 3.95 -6.50
N ASP A 74 -11.41 2.93 -6.95
CA ASP A 74 -12.61 2.42 -6.29
C ASP A 74 -12.27 1.46 -5.14
N ARG A 75 -11.65 2.01 -4.10
CA ARG A 75 -11.46 1.30 -2.83
C ARG A 75 -12.23 2.03 -1.73
N ASP A 76 -13.16 1.32 -1.11
CA ASP A 76 -13.91 1.85 0.01
C ASP A 76 -13.05 1.86 1.29
N TYR A 77 -12.72 3.06 1.73
CA TYR A 77 -12.00 3.30 2.98
C TYR A 77 -12.94 3.69 4.13
N SER A 78 -14.27 3.63 3.95
CA SER A 78 -15.22 3.91 5.02
C SER A 78 -15.01 2.97 6.21
N GLY A 79 -14.93 3.51 7.42
CA GLY A 79 -14.58 2.74 8.61
C GLY A 79 -13.10 2.33 8.72
N GLN A 80 -12.26 2.78 7.78
CA GLN A 80 -10.81 2.56 7.79
C GLN A 80 -10.01 3.89 7.75
N TRP A 81 -10.67 5.02 8.00
CA TRP A 81 -9.98 6.32 8.00
C TRP A 81 -8.92 6.37 9.09
N GLY A 82 -7.73 6.80 8.70
CA GLY A 82 -6.55 6.79 9.57
C GLY A 82 -5.97 5.41 9.86
N LYS A 83 -6.60 4.33 9.37
CA LYS A 83 -6.09 2.97 9.50
C LYS A 83 -5.13 2.64 8.37
N PRO A 84 -4.01 1.98 8.67
CA PRO A 84 -3.02 1.71 7.66
C PRO A 84 -3.47 0.63 6.66
N GLY A 85 -2.99 0.77 5.43
CA GLY A 85 -3.15 -0.19 4.35
C GLY A 85 -1.91 -0.21 3.48
N THR A 86 -1.86 -1.10 2.49
CA THR A 86 -0.83 -1.10 1.45
C THR A 86 -1.41 -0.65 0.13
N LEU A 87 -0.58 -0.04 -0.71
CA LEU A 87 -0.97 0.55 -1.99
C LEU A 87 0.16 0.43 -3.02
N ILE A 88 -0.19 0.13 -4.26
CA ILE A 88 0.64 0.32 -5.45
C ILE A 88 -0.23 0.82 -6.58
N LEU A 89 0.24 1.83 -7.31
CA LEU A 89 -0.50 2.41 -8.43
C LEU A 89 0.43 2.54 -9.65
N PRO A 90 -0.10 2.44 -10.87
CA PRO A 90 0.70 2.54 -12.09
C PRO A 90 0.84 3.99 -12.59
N PHE A 91 0.89 4.97 -11.71
CA PHE A 91 1.11 6.38 -12.09
C PHE A 91 1.82 7.13 -10.98
N ASP A 92 2.55 8.16 -11.37
CA ASP A 92 3.24 9.07 -10.45
C ASP A 92 2.27 10.12 -9.91
N LEU A 93 2.43 10.49 -8.64
CA LEU A 93 1.79 11.67 -8.07
C LEU A 93 2.86 12.71 -7.75
N PRO A 94 2.77 13.90 -8.35
CA PRO A 94 3.73 14.95 -8.08
C PRO A 94 3.59 15.49 -6.65
N GLU A 95 4.61 16.22 -6.24
CA GLU A 95 4.64 16.97 -4.98
C GLU A 95 3.34 17.78 -4.76
N GLY A 96 2.86 17.79 -3.55
CA GLY A 96 1.65 18.50 -3.14
C GLY A 96 0.34 17.70 -3.27
N TYR A 97 0.33 16.57 -3.99
CA TYR A 97 -0.87 15.74 -4.10
C TYR A 97 -1.08 14.81 -2.90
N LEU A 98 0.00 14.32 -2.27
CA LEU A 98 -0.09 13.27 -1.26
C LEU A 98 -0.94 13.66 -0.04
N SER A 99 -0.79 14.89 0.45
CA SER A 99 -1.53 15.37 1.62
C SER A 99 -3.04 15.43 1.43
N GLN A 100 -3.52 15.40 0.18
CA GLN A 100 -4.95 15.43 -0.12
C GLN A 100 -5.63 14.08 0.14
N PHE A 101 -4.87 12.99 0.11
CA PHE A 101 -5.41 11.62 0.21
C PHE A 101 -5.16 10.97 1.56
N GLY A 102 -4.32 11.56 2.38
CA GLY A 102 -3.92 11.04 3.68
C GLY A 102 -2.41 11.08 3.85
N GLN A 103 -1.92 10.15 4.66
CA GLN A 103 -0.49 9.98 4.88
C GLN A 103 -0.01 8.79 4.05
N ILE A 104 1.04 9.01 3.27
CA ILE A 104 1.72 7.96 2.50
C ILE A 104 3.08 7.72 3.14
N TYR A 105 3.44 6.45 3.32
CA TYR A 105 4.70 6.07 3.93
C TYR A 105 5.48 5.14 3.00
N GLU A 106 6.75 5.41 2.93
CA GLU A 106 7.75 4.56 2.30
C GLU A 106 8.33 3.59 3.32
N MET A 107 8.52 2.32 2.97
CA MET A 107 9.30 1.39 3.76
C MET A 107 10.78 1.77 3.67
N THR A 108 11.45 1.92 4.81
CA THR A 108 12.87 2.28 4.88
C THR A 108 13.76 1.14 5.33
N GLY A 109 13.20 0.15 5.98
CA GLY A 109 13.96 -1.01 6.45
C GLY A 109 13.11 -2.01 7.20
N ILE A 110 13.76 -3.10 7.58
CA ILE A 110 13.23 -4.11 8.48
C ILE A 110 14.35 -4.57 9.41
N SER A 111 14.07 -4.66 10.70
CA SER A 111 15.06 -4.98 11.73
C SER A 111 14.46 -5.88 12.81
N ILE A 112 15.32 -6.41 13.67
CA ILE A 112 14.92 -7.14 14.87
C ILE A 112 15.21 -6.24 16.08
N SER A 113 14.15 -5.90 16.82
CA SER A 113 14.28 -5.13 18.05
C SER A 113 14.85 -5.96 19.20
N GLY A 114 15.24 -5.29 20.29
CA GLY A 114 15.89 -5.90 21.46
C GLY A 114 15.09 -6.97 22.21
N GLN A 115 13.82 -7.21 21.83
CA GLN A 115 12.95 -8.27 22.36
C GLN A 115 12.70 -9.38 21.32
N ASN A 116 13.56 -9.49 20.33
CA ASN A 116 13.41 -10.44 19.21
C ASN A 116 12.10 -10.24 18.41
N THR A 117 11.58 -9.01 18.38
CA THR A 117 10.42 -8.62 17.61
C THR A 117 10.87 -8.06 16.27
N TRP A 118 10.30 -8.56 15.19
CA TRP A 118 10.56 -8.02 13.86
C TRP A 118 9.75 -6.77 13.62
N GLU A 119 10.41 -5.72 13.15
CA GLU A 119 9.83 -4.39 12.96
C GLU A 119 10.21 -3.84 11.59
N ILE A 120 9.23 -3.26 10.92
CA ILE A 120 9.41 -2.50 9.69
C ILE A 120 9.41 -1.03 10.07
N ASP A 121 10.45 -0.33 9.64
CA ASP A 121 10.52 1.11 9.74
C ASP A 121 9.99 1.76 8.47
N THR A 122 9.23 2.84 8.67
CA THR A 122 8.68 3.63 7.57
C THR A 122 9.05 5.09 7.72
N LYS A 123 8.95 5.82 6.63
CA LYS A 123 9.10 7.28 6.59
C LYS A 123 7.85 7.87 5.97
N ASN A 124 7.22 8.83 6.65
CA ASN A 124 6.17 9.65 6.06
C ASN A 124 6.74 10.48 4.92
N MET A 125 6.11 10.46 3.78
CA MET A 125 6.56 11.21 2.61
C MET A 125 6.17 12.69 2.69
N GLY A 126 5.29 13.07 3.64
CA GLY A 126 4.83 14.43 3.80
C GLY A 126 4.07 14.97 2.58
N SER A 127 3.93 16.29 2.51
CA SER A 127 3.33 16.96 1.34
C SER A 127 4.29 17.10 0.17
N ASN A 128 5.58 16.99 0.42
CA ASN A 128 6.66 17.25 -0.55
C ASN A 128 7.27 15.98 -1.13
N GLY A 129 6.71 14.81 -0.81
CA GLY A 129 7.16 13.54 -1.36
C GLY A 129 6.64 13.29 -2.77
N GLU A 130 7.37 12.50 -3.53
CA GLU A 130 6.94 11.97 -4.83
C GLU A 130 6.41 10.55 -4.65
N PHE A 131 5.19 10.30 -5.08
CA PHE A 131 4.68 8.94 -5.22
C PHE A 131 5.08 8.43 -6.61
N VAL A 132 5.94 7.43 -6.64
CA VAL A 132 6.47 6.86 -7.87
C VAL A 132 5.63 5.67 -8.31
N ALA A 133 5.26 5.62 -9.58
CA ALA A 133 4.53 4.53 -10.19
C ALA A 133 5.21 3.17 -9.96
N ASN A 134 4.41 2.12 -9.87
CA ASN A 134 4.87 0.74 -9.76
C ASN A 134 5.69 0.41 -8.51
N ARG A 135 5.67 1.29 -7.52
CA ARG A 135 6.35 1.13 -6.23
C ARG A 135 5.32 0.92 -5.11
N PRO A 136 5.50 -0.05 -4.21
CA PRO A 136 4.58 -0.26 -3.09
C PRO A 136 4.83 0.72 -1.95
N TYR A 137 3.73 1.17 -1.34
CA TYR A 137 3.70 2.10 -0.21
C TYR A 137 2.73 1.62 0.86
N PHE A 138 2.85 2.21 2.05
CA PHE A 138 1.77 2.19 3.03
C PHE A 138 0.94 3.47 2.90
N VAL A 139 -0.35 3.38 3.23
CA VAL A 139 -1.29 4.49 3.18
C VAL A 139 -2.17 4.51 4.41
N ARG A 140 -2.39 5.70 4.99
CA ARG A 140 -3.46 5.99 5.94
C ARG A 140 -4.40 6.98 5.30
N PRO A 141 -5.51 6.51 4.69
CA PRO A 141 -6.39 7.37 3.92
C PRO A 141 -7.17 8.33 4.82
N ASN A 142 -7.42 9.52 4.32
CA ASN A 142 -8.29 10.53 4.95
C ASN A 142 -9.63 10.69 4.25
N GLN A 143 -9.89 9.94 3.19
CA GLN A 143 -11.14 9.97 2.43
C GLN A 143 -11.63 8.57 2.07
N LYS A 144 -12.91 8.48 1.76
CA LYS A 144 -13.59 7.23 1.45
C LYS A 144 -13.03 6.56 0.19
N HIS A 145 -12.84 7.34 -0.87
CA HIS A 145 -12.25 6.90 -2.13
C HIS A 145 -11.11 7.82 -2.51
N MET A 146 -10.09 7.28 -3.15
CA MET A 146 -9.02 8.07 -3.75
C MET A 146 -9.44 8.48 -5.15
N ASN A 147 -9.73 9.75 -5.32
CA ASN A 147 -10.03 10.34 -6.62
C ASN A 147 -8.91 11.33 -6.96
N PHE A 148 -8.26 11.11 -8.10
CA PHE A 148 -7.18 11.95 -8.59
C PHE A 148 -7.64 12.71 -9.86
N PRO A 149 -8.45 13.77 -9.70
CA PRO A 149 -8.95 14.52 -10.84
C PRO A 149 -7.80 15.28 -11.52
N ARG A 150 -7.99 15.57 -12.78
CA ARG A 150 -7.12 16.49 -13.49
C ARG A 150 -7.19 17.87 -12.84
N TRP A 151 -6.08 18.30 -12.25
CA TRP A 151 -5.90 19.62 -11.72
C TRP A 151 -5.02 20.42 -12.70
N GLU A 152 -5.48 21.57 -13.15
CA GLU A 152 -4.70 22.56 -13.89
C GLU A 152 -4.01 22.05 -15.17
N VAL A 153 -4.63 21.43 -16.11
CA VAL A 153 -4.01 21.16 -17.43
C VAL A 153 -3.08 19.93 -17.53
N LYS A 154 -2.80 19.20 -16.44
CA LYS A 154 -1.94 18.01 -16.53
C LYS A 154 -2.78 16.75 -16.52
N SER A 155 -2.63 15.95 -17.56
CA SER A 155 -3.11 14.56 -17.62
C SER A 155 -2.24 13.66 -16.74
N PHE A 156 -2.78 12.51 -16.33
CA PHE A 156 -2.02 11.45 -15.67
C PHE A 156 -1.46 10.49 -16.72
N THR A 157 -0.18 10.17 -16.61
CA THR A 157 0.41 9.09 -17.38
C THR A 157 0.33 7.81 -16.57
N MET A 158 -0.55 6.90 -16.95
CA MET A 158 -0.56 5.54 -16.44
C MET A 158 0.60 4.79 -17.04
N LYS A 159 1.51 4.32 -16.21
CA LYS A 159 2.69 3.57 -16.64
C LYS A 159 2.33 2.12 -16.96
N LYS A 160 3.04 1.55 -17.91
CA LYS A 160 2.92 0.12 -18.19
C LYS A 160 3.12 -0.71 -16.93
N THR A 161 2.39 -1.82 -16.82
CA THR A 161 2.50 -2.78 -15.70
C THR A 161 3.08 -4.12 -16.14
N VAL A 162 3.06 -4.41 -17.44
CA VAL A 162 3.58 -5.66 -17.98
C VAL A 162 5.11 -5.69 -17.93
N GLY A 163 5.65 -6.70 -17.25
CA GLY A 163 7.10 -6.93 -17.16
C GLY A 163 7.86 -5.95 -16.27
N VAL A 164 7.18 -5.16 -15.43
CA VAL A 164 7.83 -4.25 -14.49
C VAL A 164 8.14 -4.94 -13.17
N ASP A 165 9.24 -4.54 -12.53
CA ASP A 165 9.55 -4.95 -11.17
C ASP A 165 8.79 -4.04 -10.18
N THR A 166 7.95 -4.64 -9.35
CA THR A 166 7.09 -3.95 -8.38
C THR A 166 7.54 -4.15 -6.94
N LYS A 167 8.78 -4.60 -6.73
CA LYS A 167 9.30 -4.91 -5.40
C LYS A 167 10.34 -3.91 -4.92
N LEU A 168 10.37 -3.71 -3.61
CA LEU A 168 11.47 -3.08 -2.90
C LEU A 168 12.19 -4.14 -2.08
N THR A 169 13.52 -4.16 -2.16
CA THR A 169 14.35 -5.17 -1.49
C THR A 169 15.10 -4.55 -0.33
N PHE A 170 14.99 -5.17 0.84
CA PHE A 170 15.68 -4.81 2.09
C PHE A 170 16.35 -6.08 2.64
N ASP A 171 17.63 -6.25 2.39
CA ASP A 171 18.38 -7.47 2.67
C ASP A 171 17.68 -8.72 2.10
N ASN A 172 17.13 -9.58 2.98
CA ASN A 172 16.42 -10.78 2.58
C ASN A 172 14.92 -10.59 2.42
N TRP A 173 14.42 -9.37 2.60
CA TRP A 173 13.00 -9.06 2.53
C TRP A 173 12.66 -8.31 1.25
N GLU A 174 11.53 -8.63 0.70
CA GLU A 174 10.97 -7.95 -0.45
C GLU A 174 9.55 -7.46 -0.11
N PHE A 175 9.34 -6.16 -0.23
CA PHE A 175 8.01 -5.56 -0.17
C PHE A 175 7.45 -5.53 -1.58
N ARG A 176 6.53 -6.46 -1.90
CA ARG A 176 6.05 -6.76 -3.25
C ARG A 176 4.69 -6.13 -3.50
N GLY A 177 4.61 -5.18 -4.42
CA GLY A 177 3.36 -4.66 -4.95
C GLY A 177 2.72 -5.64 -5.93
N MET A 178 1.38 -5.68 -5.98
CA MET A 178 0.63 -6.64 -6.79
C MET A 178 -0.28 -5.93 -7.79
N TYR A 179 -0.14 -6.32 -9.04
CA TYR A 179 -1.10 -6.04 -10.12
C TYR A 179 -1.93 -7.27 -10.51
N SER A 180 -1.68 -8.41 -9.86
CA SER A 180 -2.44 -9.64 -10.04
C SER A 180 -3.04 -10.11 -8.72
N PHE A 181 -4.11 -10.87 -8.80
CA PHE A 181 -4.63 -11.61 -7.66
C PHE A 181 -3.73 -12.81 -7.38
N LYS A 182 -3.26 -12.92 -6.14
CA LYS A 182 -2.53 -14.10 -5.66
C LYS A 182 -3.29 -14.73 -4.48
N GLN A 183 -3.46 -16.05 -4.55
CA GLN A 183 -3.96 -16.84 -3.43
C GLN A 183 -2.96 -17.97 -3.16
N TRP A 184 -2.58 -18.13 -1.90
CA TRP A 184 -1.69 -19.19 -1.47
C TRP A 184 -2.50 -20.49 -1.27
N ALA A 185 -2.24 -21.49 -2.11
CA ALA A 185 -2.83 -22.83 -1.99
C ALA A 185 -2.06 -23.66 -0.93
N GLU A 186 -2.66 -24.75 -0.50
CA GLU A 186 -1.94 -25.73 0.32
C GLU A 186 -0.72 -26.26 -0.43
N GLY A 187 0.43 -26.30 0.24
CA GLY A 187 1.71 -26.70 -0.38
C GLY A 187 2.42 -25.60 -1.18
N ASP A 188 1.88 -24.39 -1.25
CA ASP A 188 2.59 -23.26 -1.88
C ASP A 188 3.92 -23.00 -1.15
N PRO A 189 5.07 -22.97 -1.85
CA PRO A 189 6.41 -22.82 -1.25
C PRO A 189 6.62 -21.47 -0.55
N ASP A 190 5.80 -20.47 -0.83
CA ASP A 190 5.84 -19.17 -0.18
C ASP A 190 5.21 -19.18 1.22
N ILE A 191 4.40 -20.21 1.55
CA ILE A 191 3.79 -20.33 2.88
C ILE A 191 4.89 -20.48 3.93
N GLY A 192 4.80 -19.68 4.98
CA GLY A 192 5.82 -19.57 6.02
C GLY A 192 6.81 -18.45 5.82
N TYR A 193 6.96 -17.93 4.59
CA TYR A 193 7.87 -16.84 4.23
C TYR A 193 7.14 -15.58 3.74
N ALA A 194 5.91 -15.73 3.28
CA ALA A 194 5.07 -14.60 2.86
C ALA A 194 4.22 -14.07 4.02
N TYR A 195 3.97 -12.75 4.02
CA TYR A 195 3.22 -12.04 5.05
C TYR A 195 2.21 -11.10 4.40
N GLY A 196 0.93 -11.27 4.75
CA GLY A 196 -0.15 -10.37 4.37
C GLY A 196 -0.30 -9.24 5.37
N PHE A 197 -0.70 -8.06 4.90
CA PHE A 197 -0.94 -6.90 5.76
C PHE A 197 -2.34 -6.95 6.38
N ALA A 198 -2.43 -6.82 7.70
CA ALA A 198 -3.68 -6.77 8.45
C ALA A 198 -4.22 -5.32 8.49
N ALA A 199 -5.14 -5.01 7.59
CA ALA A 199 -5.82 -3.70 7.56
C ALA A 199 -6.94 -3.56 8.60
N LYS A 200 -7.26 -4.64 9.33
CA LYS A 200 -8.25 -4.71 10.41
C LYS A 200 -7.77 -5.68 11.47
N GLU A 201 -8.18 -5.46 12.71
CA GLU A 201 -7.98 -6.45 13.76
C GLU A 201 -8.60 -7.80 13.35
N LYS A 202 -7.91 -8.88 13.63
CA LYS A 202 -8.31 -10.23 13.27
C LYS A 202 -7.84 -11.22 14.34
N VAL A 203 -8.69 -12.16 14.70
CA VAL A 203 -8.30 -13.28 15.57
C VAL A 203 -7.92 -14.48 14.70
N VAL A 204 -6.71 -15.01 14.90
CA VAL A 204 -6.19 -16.20 14.22
C VAL A 204 -5.55 -17.11 15.24
N ASN A 205 -6.04 -18.34 15.36
CA ASN A 205 -5.55 -19.34 16.32
C ASN A 205 -5.46 -18.78 17.76
N ASP A 206 -6.56 -18.17 18.23
CA ASP A 206 -6.71 -17.55 19.55
C ASP A 206 -5.74 -16.37 19.85
N LYS A 207 -5.04 -15.89 18.83
CA LYS A 207 -4.20 -14.69 18.91
C LYS A 207 -4.86 -13.52 18.19
N THR A 208 -4.97 -12.41 18.87
CA THR A 208 -5.41 -11.15 18.26
C THR A 208 -4.27 -10.55 17.46
N ILE A 209 -4.48 -10.42 16.15
CA ILE A 209 -3.61 -9.71 15.24
C ILE A 209 -4.11 -8.27 15.17
N GLN A 210 -3.27 -7.34 15.54
CA GLN A 210 -3.61 -5.92 15.49
C GLN A 210 -3.60 -5.41 14.05
N GLU A 211 -4.41 -4.40 13.77
CA GLU A 211 -4.30 -3.69 12.50
C GLU A 211 -2.93 -3.03 12.36
N GLY A 212 -2.44 -2.90 11.14
CA GLY A 212 -1.13 -2.29 10.87
C GLY A 212 0.06 -3.23 11.04
N GLN A 213 -0.17 -4.52 11.22
CA GLN A 213 0.88 -5.54 11.27
C GLN A 213 0.86 -6.40 10.01
N PHE A 214 2.01 -6.98 9.68
CA PHE A 214 2.07 -8.12 8.78
C PHE A 214 1.86 -9.41 9.56
N ILE A 215 1.09 -10.33 8.97
CA ILE A 215 0.83 -11.66 9.51
C ILE A 215 1.30 -12.71 8.50
N ARG A 216 1.98 -13.74 8.99
CA ARG A 216 2.42 -14.86 8.17
C ARG A 216 1.23 -15.52 7.48
N VAL A 217 1.29 -15.69 6.16
CA VAL A 217 0.19 -16.26 5.39
C VAL A 217 0.02 -17.74 5.66
N ALA A 218 -1.22 -18.19 5.60
CA ALA A 218 -1.60 -19.59 5.60
C ALA A 218 -2.30 -19.93 4.28
N ALA A 219 -2.53 -21.21 4.04
CA ALA A 219 -3.31 -21.67 2.90
C ALA A 219 -4.70 -20.98 2.90
N GLY A 220 -5.14 -20.54 1.73
CA GLY A 220 -6.38 -19.79 1.53
C GLY A 220 -6.23 -18.28 1.69
N ALA A 221 -5.11 -17.77 2.26
CA ALA A 221 -4.83 -16.33 2.28
C ALA A 221 -4.69 -15.78 0.85
N SER A 222 -5.04 -14.52 0.65
CA SER A 222 -4.94 -13.89 -0.67
C SER A 222 -4.60 -12.41 -0.58
N VAL A 223 -4.02 -11.89 -1.67
CA VAL A 223 -3.78 -10.48 -1.91
C VAL A 223 -4.39 -10.10 -3.27
N ARG A 224 -5.05 -8.96 -3.32
CA ARG A 224 -5.69 -8.42 -4.54
C ARG A 224 -4.76 -7.46 -5.28
N PRO A 225 -5.05 -7.11 -6.54
CA PRO A 225 -4.39 -6.02 -7.23
C PRO A 225 -4.39 -4.72 -6.41
N PHE A 226 -3.42 -3.85 -6.69
CA PHE A 226 -3.18 -2.55 -6.04
C PHE A 226 -2.82 -2.62 -4.56
N ARG A 227 -2.46 -3.80 -4.06
CA ARG A 227 -2.00 -4.02 -2.68
C ARG A 227 -0.57 -4.55 -2.69
N ALA A 228 0.01 -4.66 -1.50
CA ALA A 228 1.35 -5.22 -1.36
C ALA A 228 1.39 -6.22 -0.19
N TYR A 229 2.35 -7.12 -0.27
CA TYR A 229 2.68 -8.09 0.77
C TYR A 229 4.19 -8.14 0.99
N LEU A 230 4.62 -8.73 2.10
CA LEU A 230 6.03 -8.88 2.41
C LEU A 230 6.45 -10.34 2.17
N MET A 231 7.64 -10.53 1.61
CA MET A 231 8.21 -11.84 1.31
C MET A 231 9.63 -11.94 1.82
N TYR A 232 9.95 -12.99 2.57
CA TYR A 232 11.33 -13.33 2.89
C TYR A 232 11.94 -14.16 1.77
N SER A 233 13.02 -13.67 1.18
CA SER A 233 13.73 -14.33 0.07
C SER A 233 15.02 -15.00 0.53
N LYS A 234 15.05 -16.31 0.50
CA LYS A 234 16.25 -17.09 0.85
C LYS A 234 17.44 -16.81 -0.09
N SER A 235 17.17 -16.46 -1.34
CA SER A 235 18.21 -16.27 -2.35
C SER A 235 19.04 -15.00 -2.13
N ASN A 236 18.50 -13.98 -1.48
CA ASN A 236 19.22 -12.74 -1.22
C ASN A 236 20.19 -12.85 -0.04
N ALA A 237 20.05 -13.89 0.79
CA ALA A 237 20.88 -14.14 1.97
C ALA A 237 22.36 -14.42 1.63
N LEU A 238 22.64 -14.89 0.45
CA LEU A 238 23.99 -15.36 0.07
C LEU A 238 24.94 -14.27 -0.41
N THR A 239 24.47 -13.05 -0.66
CA THR A 239 25.26 -12.04 -1.38
C THR A 239 25.78 -10.87 -0.56
N LYS A 240 25.32 -10.63 0.67
CA LYS A 240 25.61 -9.35 1.37
C LYS A 240 25.99 -9.41 2.85
N SER A 241 25.98 -10.55 3.53
CA SER A 241 26.07 -10.51 4.99
C SER A 241 27.43 -10.91 5.55
N GLY A 242 28.07 -9.95 6.24
CA GLY A 242 29.08 -10.22 7.27
C GLY A 242 28.49 -10.78 8.60
N ASN A 243 27.17 -10.92 8.72
CA ASN A 243 26.48 -11.53 9.86
C ASN A 243 25.88 -12.89 9.45
N ALA A 244 26.63 -13.93 9.65
CA ALA A 244 26.30 -15.31 9.27
C ALA A 244 24.99 -15.86 9.90
N ASN A 245 24.40 -15.19 10.90
CA ASN A 245 23.26 -15.69 11.65
C ASN A 245 21.88 -15.37 11.03
N ILE A 246 21.81 -14.55 9.99
CA ILE A 246 20.53 -14.18 9.33
C ILE A 246 20.39 -14.91 7.98
N ALA A 247 21.44 -15.54 7.50
CA ALA A 247 21.54 -16.04 6.12
C ALA A 247 20.69 -17.28 5.79
N SER A 248 20.07 -17.95 6.76
CA SER A 248 19.29 -19.17 6.52
C SER A 248 18.25 -19.44 7.60
N LEU A 249 17.33 -18.49 7.82
CA LEU A 249 16.22 -18.78 8.73
C LEU A 249 15.29 -19.85 8.12
N GLY A 250 15.05 -20.93 8.88
CA GLY A 250 14.01 -21.88 8.58
C GLY A 250 12.61 -21.30 8.79
N VAL A 251 11.57 -22.00 8.34
CA VAL A 251 10.16 -21.57 8.57
C VAL A 251 9.85 -21.44 10.06
N GLU A 252 10.46 -22.30 10.89
CA GLU A 252 10.32 -22.32 12.34
C GLU A 252 10.88 -21.05 13.02
N ASP A 253 11.90 -20.43 12.42
CA ASP A 253 12.53 -19.24 12.95
C ASP A 253 11.81 -17.95 12.54
N MET A 254 10.88 -18.06 11.57
CA MET A 254 10.15 -16.91 11.05
C MET A 254 9.08 -16.43 12.02
N PRO A 255 8.96 -15.10 12.28
CA PRO A 255 7.97 -14.58 13.20
C PRO A 255 6.55 -14.85 12.70
N GLN A 256 5.58 -14.90 13.61
CA GLN A 256 4.16 -14.98 13.25
C GLN A 256 3.63 -13.64 12.75
N THR A 257 4.14 -12.54 13.32
CA THR A 257 3.77 -11.16 12.98
C THR A 257 5.00 -10.28 12.90
N ILE A 258 4.90 -9.25 12.08
CA ILE A 258 5.92 -8.20 11.93
C ILE A 258 5.22 -6.87 12.17
N GLN A 259 5.72 -6.09 13.13
CA GLN A 259 5.21 -4.77 13.46
C GLN A 259 5.59 -3.76 12.37
N VAL A 260 4.73 -2.80 12.09
CA VAL A 260 5.08 -1.66 11.24
C VAL A 260 5.11 -0.39 12.09
N ASN A 261 6.26 0.25 12.13
CA ASN A 261 6.48 1.51 12.83
C ASN A 261 6.27 2.66 11.84
N PHE A 262 5.15 3.36 11.98
CA PHE A 262 4.85 4.52 11.18
C PHE A 262 5.50 5.76 11.81
N HIS A 263 6.60 6.20 11.22
CA HIS A 263 7.27 7.42 11.63
C HIS A 263 6.65 8.60 10.87
N ASP A 264 5.84 9.37 11.57
CA ASP A 264 5.43 10.70 11.11
C ASP A 264 6.67 11.61 11.17
N ASP A 265 6.86 12.47 10.16
CA ASP A 265 8.07 13.28 9.93
C ASP A 265 8.76 13.77 11.21
N GLU A 266 10.06 14.09 11.12
CA GLU A 266 10.94 14.54 12.24
C GLU A 266 10.37 15.67 13.12
N GLU A 267 9.31 16.31 12.70
CA GLU A 267 8.43 17.13 13.50
C GLU A 267 7.18 16.36 13.93
N THR A 268 7.32 15.42 14.88
CA THR A 268 6.15 14.92 15.60
C THR A 268 5.41 16.14 16.18
N THR A 269 4.33 16.54 15.50
CA THR A 269 3.55 17.71 15.93
C THR A 269 2.58 17.35 17.05
N SER A 270 2.40 16.04 17.33
CA SER A 270 1.47 15.56 18.36
C SER A 270 1.81 14.17 18.87
N VAL A 271 1.53 13.94 20.16
CA VAL A 271 1.62 12.63 20.81
C VAL A 271 0.21 12.15 21.11
N TYR A 272 -0.12 10.95 20.62
CA TYR A 272 -1.39 10.29 20.91
C TYR A 272 -1.17 9.07 21.80
N MET A 273 -2.12 8.79 22.67
CA MET A 273 -2.16 7.55 23.44
C MET A 273 -3.18 6.61 22.81
N TRP A 274 -2.76 5.39 22.57
CA TRP A 274 -3.64 4.29 22.19
C TRP A 274 -4.32 3.71 23.43
N ASN A 275 -5.65 3.72 23.47
CA ASN A 275 -6.38 3.02 24.51
C ASN A 275 -6.63 1.58 24.03
N THR A 276 -5.88 0.63 24.59
CA THR A 276 -5.97 -0.79 24.25
C THR A 276 -7.32 -1.43 24.55
N LEU A 277 -8.13 -0.80 25.42
CA LEU A 277 -9.45 -1.31 25.78
C LEU A 277 -10.57 -0.79 24.86
N THR A 278 -10.44 0.45 24.37
CA THR A 278 -11.48 1.08 23.54
C THR A 278 -11.11 1.20 22.07
N GLY A 279 -9.84 0.93 21.72
CA GLY A 279 -9.35 1.10 20.36
C GLY A 279 -9.28 2.56 19.89
N GLU A 280 -9.38 3.52 20.80
CA GLU A 280 -9.39 4.95 20.47
C GLU A 280 -8.00 5.58 20.61
N PHE A 281 -7.63 6.40 19.61
CA PHE A 281 -6.52 7.33 19.74
C PHE A 281 -6.98 8.62 20.40
N LYS A 282 -6.40 8.94 21.55
CA LYS A 282 -6.64 10.24 22.22
C LYS A 282 -5.35 11.02 22.32
N PRO A 283 -5.39 12.35 22.16
CA PRO A 283 -4.21 13.17 22.42
C PRO A 283 -3.66 12.85 23.81
N ALA A 284 -2.36 12.60 23.88
CA ALA A 284 -1.70 12.29 25.15
C ALA A 284 -1.84 13.46 26.12
N SER A 285 -2.42 13.22 27.29
CA SER A 285 -2.61 14.25 28.31
C SER A 285 -1.33 14.46 29.14
N GLY A 286 -0.96 15.74 29.35
CA GLY A 286 0.23 16.10 30.12
C GLY A 286 1.44 16.42 29.27
N TRP A 287 2.63 16.46 29.91
CA TRP A 287 3.90 16.82 29.28
C TRP A 287 4.69 15.57 28.86
N TYR A 288 5.29 15.62 27.67
CA TYR A 288 6.16 14.58 27.14
C TYR A 288 7.41 15.20 26.51
N ASP A 289 8.53 14.50 26.58
CA ASP A 289 9.74 14.87 25.83
C ASP A 289 9.62 14.46 24.35
N MET A 290 10.61 14.85 23.54
CA MET A 290 10.65 14.52 22.10
C MET A 290 10.81 13.02 21.81
N LYS A 291 11.11 12.20 22.82
CA LYS A 291 11.18 10.74 22.74
C LYS A 291 9.88 10.06 23.20
N GLY A 292 8.81 10.83 23.45
CA GLY A 292 7.52 10.32 23.90
C GLY A 292 7.48 9.91 25.38
N ARG A 293 8.49 10.19 26.19
CA ARG A 293 8.48 9.85 27.61
C ARG A 293 7.70 10.90 28.39
N LYS A 294 6.75 10.44 29.23
CA LYS A 294 5.90 11.30 30.04
C LYS A 294 6.73 12.02 31.13
N LEU A 295 6.50 13.31 31.24
CA LEU A 295 7.11 14.15 32.26
C LEU A 295 6.11 14.44 33.40
N ASN A 296 6.57 14.39 34.63
CA ASN A 296 5.67 14.57 35.79
C ASN A 296 5.20 16.03 35.97
N LYS A 297 5.88 16.99 35.31
CA LYS A 297 5.58 18.43 35.39
C LYS A 297 6.01 19.14 34.13
N LYS A 298 5.58 20.39 33.99
CA LYS A 298 6.05 21.29 32.91
C LYS A 298 7.58 21.37 32.93
N PRO A 299 8.26 21.13 31.80
CA PRO A 299 9.72 21.27 31.72
C PRO A 299 10.13 22.72 31.90
N THR A 300 11.26 22.90 32.58
CA THR A 300 11.88 24.22 32.85
C THR A 300 13.10 24.45 31.97
N ILE A 301 13.56 23.44 31.26
CA ILE A 301 14.69 23.51 30.32
C ILE A 301 14.15 23.96 28.96
N SER A 302 14.84 24.92 28.34
CA SER A 302 14.54 25.36 26.99
C SER A 302 14.61 24.19 26.03
N GLY A 303 13.61 24.06 25.14
CA GLY A 303 13.55 22.96 24.20
C GLY A 303 12.15 22.69 23.69
N ASN A 304 12.01 21.66 22.83
CA ASN A 304 10.74 21.21 22.30
C ASN A 304 10.17 20.08 23.15
N TYR A 305 8.88 20.15 23.42
CA TYR A 305 8.13 19.21 24.23
C TYR A 305 6.72 19.01 23.64
N PHE A 306 5.97 18.04 24.14
CA PHE A 306 4.55 17.92 23.86
C PHE A 306 3.72 18.20 25.10
N TYR A 307 2.62 18.92 24.92
CA TYR A 307 1.63 19.17 25.96
C TYR A 307 0.23 18.92 25.40
N ASN A 308 -0.50 18.02 26.00
CA ASN A 308 -1.83 17.59 25.56
C ASN A 308 -1.87 17.24 24.06
N GLY A 309 -0.89 16.48 23.62
CA GLY A 309 -0.77 16.03 22.25
C GLY A 309 -0.18 17.03 21.26
N LYS A 310 0.08 18.28 21.63
CA LYS A 310 0.60 19.32 20.73
C LYS A 310 2.05 19.67 21.06
N LYS A 311 2.87 19.92 20.03
CA LYS A 311 4.26 20.41 20.18
C LYS A 311 4.27 21.82 20.78
N VAL A 312 5.08 22.01 21.80
CA VAL A 312 5.27 23.29 22.52
C VAL A 312 6.75 23.55 22.70
N THR A 313 7.21 24.73 22.34
CA THR A 313 8.60 25.18 22.59
C THR A 313 8.64 25.95 23.89
N ILE A 314 9.47 25.49 24.82
CA ILE A 314 9.83 26.26 26.05
C ILE A 314 11.08 27.06 25.72
N LYS A 315 11.01 28.36 25.92
CA LYS A 315 12.10 29.31 25.70
C LYS A 315 12.90 29.51 27.00
#